data_0eb3168f9a11dcd581d830adefb5c8e4
#
_entry.id   0eb3168f9a11dcd581d830adefb5c8e4
#
_cell.length_a   1.000
_cell.length_b   1.000
_cell.length_c   1.000
_cell.angle_alpha   90.00
_cell.angle_beta   90.00
_cell.angle_gamma   90.00
#
_symmetry.space_group_name_H-M   'P 1'
#
loop_
_entity.id
_entity.type
_entity.pdbx_description
1 polymer ?
#
loop_
_entity_poly.entity_id
_entity_poly.type
_entity_poly.pdbx_seq_one_letter_code
_entity_poly.pdbx_strand_id
1 'polypeptide(L)'
;MHADMNRRKFIAGTTAGAGLLALNARTLAARTPQTSTMPLRPLGKMGWMISIVGFGGGSRYLTQKNLDVAERMIHRAVELGVNYFDTGYSYMTGDVRESHLRYGRFLTPNYRDKIFLSTKLQARDAETAKRDFEQTLDDLKTDYLDVLHFHGVASSEEIDKILAKDGALSVYRKWKEQGLIRAIGVTGHDSRVIAEALRRIRPDCVMCPQNPAHANVRRGYKGLDFARDVTPYALEHGMGLLAMKTTAQNQLIGKGGVGAEQLVRYALTLPVAAAVIGMPTLEVVESNALIARTLKPMSDTERKEIRRKLSDAVADGTLLYTAPGYRDGTWV
;
A
#
# COMPACT_ATOMS: atom_id res chain seq x y z
N MET A 1 -7.38 39.57 -3.16
CA MET A 1 -5.93 39.75 -2.99
C MET A 1 -5.37 38.42 -2.54
N HIS A 2 -4.96 37.59 -3.48
CA HIS A 2 -4.36 36.28 -3.23
C HIS A 2 -2.84 36.46 -3.09
N ALA A 3 -2.31 36.04 -1.95
CA ALA A 3 -0.88 36.00 -1.71
C ALA A 3 -0.28 34.75 -2.40
N ASP A 4 0.50 35.05 -3.41
CA ASP A 4 1.34 34.11 -4.16
C ASP A 4 2.46 33.60 -3.24
N MET A 5 2.37 32.38 -2.75
CA MET A 5 3.41 31.77 -1.91
C MET A 5 4.43 31.04 -2.76
N ASN A 6 5.57 31.65 -2.91
CA ASN A 6 6.68 31.35 -3.79
C ASN A 6 7.38 30.00 -3.42
N ARG A 7 7.28 29.01 -4.31
CA ARG A 7 7.80 27.62 -4.20
C ARG A 7 9.34 27.48 -4.17
N ARG A 8 10.12 28.55 -3.96
CA ARG A 8 11.58 28.55 -4.16
C ARG A 8 12.47 28.70 -2.90
N LYS A 9 11.97 28.50 -1.70
CA LYS A 9 12.79 28.71 -0.48
C LYS A 9 12.84 27.50 0.46
N PHE A 10 13.22 26.33 -0.03
CA PHE A 10 13.55 25.23 0.89
C PHE A 10 14.76 24.41 0.43
N ILE A 11 15.85 25.10 0.05
CA ILE A 11 17.17 24.46 -0.03
C ILE A 11 18.18 25.51 0.45
N ALA A 12 18.57 25.47 1.70
CA ALA A 12 19.91 25.83 2.23
C ALA A 12 19.85 25.92 3.76
N GLY A 13 20.73 25.20 4.44
CA GLY A 13 20.99 25.43 5.87
C GLY A 13 21.44 24.21 6.66
N THR A 14 22.55 23.61 6.27
CA THR A 14 23.34 22.77 7.18
C THR A 14 24.39 23.63 7.84
N THR A 15 24.47 23.67 9.18
CA THR A 15 25.73 23.81 9.92
C THR A 15 25.63 23.18 11.29
N ALA A 16 26.73 22.55 11.66
CA ALA A 16 27.00 21.74 12.82
C ALA A 16 27.12 22.55 14.12
N GLY A 17 26.85 21.89 15.24
CA GLY A 17 27.22 22.35 16.58
C GLY A 17 27.29 21.20 17.56
N ALA A 18 28.51 20.80 17.92
CA ALA A 18 28.83 19.82 18.94
C ALA A 18 28.84 20.46 20.32
N GLY A 19 28.50 19.68 21.36
CA GLY A 19 28.66 20.12 22.77
C GLY A 19 28.13 19.11 23.80
N LEU A 20 28.97 18.31 24.29
CA LEU A 20 29.36 17.65 25.54
C LEU A 20 28.38 17.60 26.73
N LEU A 21 28.24 16.35 27.23
CA LEU A 21 28.32 15.79 28.59
C LEU A 21 27.52 16.40 29.76
N ALA A 22 26.68 15.58 30.39
CA ALA A 22 26.71 15.34 31.85
C ALA A 22 26.05 14.01 32.22
N LEU A 23 26.76 13.28 33.11
CA LEU A 23 26.42 11.97 33.67
C LEU A 23 25.45 12.07 34.88
N ASN A 24 24.77 10.93 35.08
CA ASN A 24 24.25 10.39 36.33
C ASN A 24 22.93 10.87 36.92
N ALA A 25 21.92 9.99 36.80
CA ALA A 25 21.18 9.53 38.00
C ALA A 25 20.44 8.22 37.67
N ARG A 26 20.91 7.11 38.22
CA ARG A 26 20.21 5.84 38.28
C ARG A 26 18.98 5.98 39.18
N THR A 27 17.80 6.09 38.63
CA THR A 27 16.55 5.78 39.29
C THR A 27 15.99 4.50 38.67
N LEU A 28 15.85 3.46 39.49
CA LEU A 28 15.07 2.28 39.19
C LEU A 28 13.59 2.70 38.98
N ALA A 29 13.24 3.11 37.80
CA ALA A 29 11.84 3.21 37.41
C ALA A 29 11.35 1.81 37.01
N ALA A 30 10.24 1.39 37.62
CA ALA A 30 9.55 0.17 37.29
C ALA A 30 9.40 0.07 35.77
N ARG A 31 9.86 -1.05 35.16
CA ARG A 31 9.67 -1.35 33.75
C ARG A 31 8.18 -1.48 33.49
N THR A 32 7.53 -0.40 33.09
CA THR A 32 6.31 -0.49 32.29
C THR A 32 6.64 -1.37 31.10
N PRO A 33 5.79 -2.31 30.70
CA PRO A 33 6.04 -3.11 29.52
C PRO A 33 6.27 -2.14 28.36
N GLN A 34 7.46 -2.16 27.79
CA GLN A 34 7.85 -1.32 26.67
C GLN A 34 6.91 -1.74 25.52
N THR A 35 5.89 -0.92 25.24
CA THR A 35 5.05 -1.12 24.06
C THR A 35 6.01 -1.06 22.88
N SER A 36 6.24 -2.21 22.24
CA SER A 36 7.16 -2.30 21.11
C SER A 36 6.72 -1.28 20.05
N THR A 37 7.66 -0.48 19.56
CA THR A 37 7.40 0.51 18.50
C THR A 37 6.99 -0.20 17.23
N MET A 38 6.23 0.46 16.36
CA MET A 38 5.87 -0.07 15.05
C MET A 38 7.14 -0.42 14.27
N PRO A 39 7.33 -1.68 13.86
CA PRO A 39 8.48 -2.05 13.04
C PRO A 39 8.44 -1.38 11.68
N LEU A 40 9.60 -0.96 11.19
CA LEU A 40 9.76 -0.35 9.88
C LEU A 40 10.61 -1.24 8.97
N ARG A 41 10.35 -1.18 7.66
CA ARG A 41 11.18 -1.82 6.64
C ARG A 41 11.48 -0.85 5.50
N PRO A 42 12.62 -0.98 4.81
CA PRO A 42 12.93 -0.16 3.65
C PRO A 42 11.97 -0.48 2.48
N LEU A 43 11.48 0.54 1.81
CA LEU A 43 10.70 0.40 0.58
C LEU A 43 11.67 0.32 -0.61
N GLY A 44 12.16 -0.88 -0.90
CA GLY A 44 13.15 -1.11 -1.93
C GLY A 44 14.40 -0.24 -1.74
N LYS A 45 15.04 0.15 -2.85
CA LYS A 45 16.23 1.01 -2.86
C LYS A 45 15.95 2.50 -2.61
N MET A 46 14.69 2.89 -2.40
CA MET A 46 14.34 4.30 -2.15
C MET A 46 14.81 4.81 -0.78
N GLY A 47 15.20 3.92 0.12
CA GLY A 47 15.69 4.25 1.45
C GLY A 47 14.63 4.74 2.44
N TRP A 48 13.34 4.67 2.07
CA TRP A 48 12.24 5.10 2.93
C TRP A 48 11.87 3.98 3.90
N MET A 49 11.90 4.30 5.18
CA MET A 49 11.51 3.38 6.23
C MET A 49 10.00 3.48 6.47
N ILE A 50 9.26 2.51 5.93
CA ILE A 50 7.80 2.47 6.07
C ILE A 50 7.38 1.44 7.11
N SER A 51 6.23 1.68 7.76
CA SER A 51 5.63 0.72 8.69
C SER A 51 5.27 -0.57 7.98
N ILE A 52 5.57 -1.72 8.61
CA ILE A 52 5.32 -3.03 8.00
C ILE A 52 3.83 -3.32 7.77
N VAL A 53 2.94 -2.57 8.44
CA VAL A 53 1.50 -2.51 8.16
C VAL A 53 1.20 -1.13 7.57
N GLY A 54 0.59 -1.11 6.37
CA GLY A 54 0.06 0.08 5.72
C GLY A 54 -1.45 0.16 5.88
N PHE A 55 -1.98 1.37 5.98
CA PHE A 55 -3.43 1.62 6.03
C PHE A 55 -4.00 1.68 4.60
N GLY A 56 -4.86 0.70 4.26
CA GLY A 56 -5.54 0.64 2.97
C GLY A 56 -6.88 1.38 2.98
N GLY A 57 -6.97 2.50 2.26
CA GLY A 57 -8.17 3.34 2.13
C GLY A 57 -9.24 2.80 1.19
N GLY A 58 -9.11 1.55 0.70
CA GLY A 58 -10.05 0.95 -0.25
C GLY A 58 -11.34 0.41 0.39
N SER A 59 -11.94 -0.58 -0.28
CA SER A 59 -13.30 -1.09 0.01
C SER A 59 -13.58 -1.38 1.49
N ARG A 60 -12.61 -1.93 2.23
CA ARG A 60 -12.85 -2.25 3.65
C ARG A 60 -12.95 -1.01 4.54
N TYR A 61 -12.10 -0.01 4.33
CA TYR A 61 -12.21 1.27 5.02
C TYR A 61 -13.51 2.01 4.65
N LEU A 62 -13.92 1.94 3.39
CA LEU A 62 -15.13 2.60 2.90
C LEU A 62 -16.43 1.95 3.38
N THR A 63 -16.40 0.73 3.94
CA THR A 63 -17.57 0.17 4.64
C THR A 63 -17.91 0.94 5.92
N GLN A 64 -16.95 1.66 6.52
CA GLN A 64 -17.22 2.54 7.63
C GLN A 64 -18.00 3.80 7.15
N LYS A 65 -19.30 3.87 7.44
CA LYS A 65 -20.18 4.97 6.99
C LYS A 65 -20.21 6.15 7.96
N ASN A 66 -19.88 5.93 9.23
CA ASN A 66 -19.74 7.02 10.20
C ASN A 66 -18.40 7.73 10.01
N LEU A 67 -18.44 8.99 9.57
CA LEU A 67 -17.24 9.77 9.25
C LEU A 67 -16.39 10.08 10.48
N ASP A 68 -16.99 10.28 11.66
CA ASP A 68 -16.24 10.53 12.89
C ASP A 68 -15.45 9.27 13.32
N VAL A 69 -16.02 8.08 13.07
CA VAL A 69 -15.30 6.82 13.30
C VAL A 69 -14.19 6.66 12.28
N ALA A 70 -14.47 6.94 10.99
CA ALA A 70 -13.49 6.86 9.91
C ALA A 70 -12.30 7.80 10.16
N GLU A 71 -12.55 9.00 10.65
CA GLU A 71 -11.51 9.95 11.08
C GLU A 71 -10.68 9.39 12.24
N ARG A 72 -11.33 8.94 13.33
CA ARG A 72 -10.62 8.33 14.47
C ARG A 72 -9.75 7.15 14.06
N MET A 73 -10.17 6.34 13.10
CA MET A 73 -9.37 5.22 12.59
C MET A 73 -8.07 5.70 11.95
N ILE A 74 -8.10 6.79 11.18
CA ILE A 74 -6.91 7.40 10.57
C ILE A 74 -5.97 7.94 11.66
N HIS A 75 -6.49 8.76 12.57
CA HIS A 75 -5.69 9.32 13.68
C HIS A 75 -5.07 8.21 14.51
N ARG A 76 -5.86 7.19 14.85
CA ARG A 76 -5.38 6.05 15.64
C ARG A 76 -4.30 5.24 14.93
N ALA A 77 -4.41 5.05 13.61
CA ALA A 77 -3.36 4.40 12.84
C ALA A 77 -2.03 5.17 12.92
N VAL A 78 -2.06 6.51 12.77
CA VAL A 78 -0.87 7.37 12.91
C VAL A 78 -0.30 7.29 14.32
N GLU A 79 -1.12 7.40 15.37
CA GLU A 79 -0.69 7.26 16.77
C GLU A 79 -0.01 5.92 17.06
N LEU A 80 -0.49 4.86 16.41
CA LEU A 80 0.09 3.53 16.50
C LEU A 80 1.36 3.36 15.65
N GLY A 81 1.82 4.39 14.96
CA GLY A 81 3.06 4.41 14.18
C GLY A 81 2.91 3.90 12.75
N VAL A 82 1.69 3.75 12.24
CA VAL A 82 1.48 3.51 10.81
C VAL A 82 1.83 4.79 10.07
N ASN A 83 2.77 4.68 9.13
CA ASN A 83 3.23 5.82 8.32
C ASN A 83 3.08 5.60 6.81
N TYR A 84 2.54 4.46 6.35
CA TYR A 84 2.24 4.20 4.96
C TYR A 84 0.72 4.14 4.75
N PHE A 85 0.19 5.08 3.98
CA PHE A 85 -1.23 5.22 3.68
C PHE A 85 -1.47 5.08 2.19
N ASP A 86 -2.37 4.18 1.81
CA ASP A 86 -2.64 3.83 0.42
C ASP A 86 -4.11 4.05 0.08
N THR A 87 -4.35 4.69 -1.06
CA THR A 87 -5.68 4.94 -1.61
C THR A 87 -5.71 4.68 -3.12
N GLY A 88 -6.73 5.13 -3.84
CA GLY A 88 -6.86 5.03 -5.28
C GLY A 88 -7.95 5.93 -5.83
N TYR A 89 -7.74 6.49 -7.01
CA TYR A 89 -8.69 7.36 -7.70
C TYR A 89 -10.06 6.71 -7.89
N SER A 90 -10.07 5.41 -8.18
CA SER A 90 -11.30 4.62 -8.37
C SER A 90 -11.90 4.05 -7.08
N TYR A 91 -11.40 4.46 -5.90
CA TYR A 91 -11.99 4.01 -4.64
C TYR A 91 -13.18 4.92 -4.28
N MET A 92 -14.33 4.57 -4.86
CA MET A 92 -15.53 5.39 -4.92
C MET A 92 -16.68 4.80 -4.10
N THR A 93 -17.61 5.67 -3.71
CA THR A 93 -18.96 5.30 -3.27
C THR A 93 -19.91 6.01 -4.22
N GLY A 94 -20.62 5.26 -5.06
CA GLY A 94 -21.30 5.85 -6.22
C GLY A 94 -20.30 6.58 -7.12
N ASP A 95 -20.56 7.81 -7.47
CA ASP A 95 -19.69 8.64 -8.32
C ASP A 95 -18.70 9.50 -7.52
N VAL A 96 -18.66 9.34 -6.18
CA VAL A 96 -17.82 10.13 -5.29
C VAL A 96 -16.52 9.41 -4.99
N ARG A 97 -15.37 10.06 -5.21
CA ARG A 97 -14.02 9.54 -4.85
C ARG A 97 -13.80 9.59 -3.34
N GLU A 98 -14.63 8.86 -2.64
CA GLU A 98 -14.79 8.91 -1.19
C GLU A 98 -13.48 8.69 -0.43
N SER A 99 -12.62 7.77 -0.91
CA SER A 99 -11.35 7.50 -0.25
C SER A 99 -10.38 8.69 -0.33
N HIS A 100 -10.27 9.34 -1.49
CA HIS A 100 -9.45 10.55 -1.65
C HIS A 100 -9.97 11.68 -0.77
N LEU A 101 -11.29 11.94 -0.81
CA LEU A 101 -11.92 13.01 -0.02
C LEU A 101 -11.74 12.80 1.49
N ARG A 102 -11.87 11.55 1.98
CA ARG A 102 -11.60 11.24 3.39
C ARG A 102 -10.14 11.48 3.77
N TYR A 103 -9.18 11.08 2.92
CA TYR A 103 -7.77 11.34 3.18
C TYR A 103 -7.45 12.84 3.11
N GLY A 104 -8.03 13.57 2.14
CA GLY A 104 -7.88 15.02 2.04
C GLY A 104 -8.53 15.79 3.18
N ARG A 105 -9.50 15.18 3.88
CA ARG A 105 -10.16 15.78 5.04
C ARG A 105 -9.47 15.43 6.36
N PHE A 106 -9.08 14.19 6.56
CA PHE A 106 -8.68 13.67 7.87
C PHE A 106 -7.18 13.39 7.99
N LEU A 107 -6.48 13.07 6.89
CA LEU A 107 -5.09 12.61 6.92
C LEU A 107 -4.10 13.71 6.52
N THR A 108 -4.19 14.22 5.31
CA THR A 108 -3.15 15.09 4.74
C THR A 108 -3.04 16.45 5.44
N PRO A 109 -4.11 17.13 5.85
CA PRO A 109 -3.98 18.41 6.55
C PRO A 109 -3.23 18.30 7.88
N ASN A 110 -3.24 17.11 8.50
CA ASN A 110 -2.71 16.92 9.84
C ASN A 110 -1.36 16.18 9.87
N TYR A 111 -1.06 15.36 8.85
CA TYR A 111 0.05 14.39 8.94
C TYR A 111 0.88 14.26 7.67
N ARG A 112 0.70 15.12 6.66
CA ARG A 112 1.36 14.94 5.34
C ARG A 112 2.87 14.78 5.42
N ASP A 113 3.53 15.48 6.32
CA ASP A 113 4.96 15.46 6.59
C ASP A 113 5.44 14.22 7.37
N LYS A 114 4.51 13.48 7.98
CA LYS A 114 4.79 12.32 8.83
C LYS A 114 4.50 10.98 8.16
N ILE A 115 3.95 11.00 6.94
CA ILE A 115 3.46 9.81 6.25
C ILE A 115 4.03 9.70 4.84
N PHE A 116 3.99 8.47 4.33
CA PHE A 116 4.14 8.15 2.92
C PHE A 116 2.74 7.92 2.32
N LEU A 117 2.36 8.80 1.40
CA LEU A 117 1.05 8.77 0.76
C LEU A 117 1.15 8.12 -0.63
N SER A 118 0.40 7.05 -0.80
CA SER A 118 0.33 6.27 -2.04
C SER A 118 -1.07 6.35 -2.63
N THR A 119 -1.15 6.55 -3.94
CA THR A 119 -2.41 6.43 -4.69
C THR A 119 -2.19 5.81 -6.07
N LYS A 120 -3.28 5.65 -6.83
CA LYS A 120 -3.29 4.89 -8.08
C LYS A 120 -4.22 5.53 -9.10
N LEU A 121 -3.76 5.62 -10.37
CA LEU A 121 -4.60 6.03 -11.50
C LEU A 121 -4.81 4.88 -12.48
N GLN A 122 -6.00 4.81 -13.06
CA GLN A 122 -6.33 3.85 -14.13
C GLN A 122 -5.95 4.34 -15.53
N ALA A 123 -5.57 5.60 -15.66
CA ALA A 123 -5.16 6.19 -16.92
C ALA A 123 -3.98 5.42 -17.56
N ARG A 124 -4.07 5.18 -18.87
CA ARG A 124 -3.02 4.54 -19.68
C ARG A 124 -2.39 5.52 -20.65
N ASP A 125 -3.06 6.62 -20.98
CA ASP A 125 -2.61 7.74 -21.82
C ASP A 125 -2.26 8.96 -20.97
N ALA A 126 -1.46 9.88 -21.54
CA ALA A 126 -0.94 11.06 -20.87
C ALA A 126 -2.02 12.10 -20.53
N GLU A 127 -3.03 12.26 -21.40
CA GLU A 127 -4.08 13.26 -21.24
C GLU A 127 -5.00 12.93 -20.07
N THR A 128 -5.52 11.71 -20.09
CA THR A 128 -6.33 11.19 -18.98
C THR A 128 -5.54 11.21 -17.66
N ALA A 129 -4.25 10.84 -17.72
CA ALA A 129 -3.40 10.84 -16.53
C ALA A 129 -3.23 12.25 -15.92
N LYS A 130 -3.07 13.29 -16.75
CA LYS A 130 -2.96 14.69 -16.27
C LYS A 130 -4.21 15.12 -15.54
N ARG A 131 -5.38 14.96 -16.20
CA ARG A 131 -6.66 15.34 -15.62
C ARG A 131 -6.91 14.61 -14.28
N ASP A 132 -6.71 13.30 -14.25
CA ASP A 132 -6.97 12.49 -13.06
C ASP A 132 -5.95 12.79 -11.94
N PHE A 133 -4.72 13.19 -12.29
CA PHE A 133 -3.69 13.58 -11.34
C PHE A 133 -3.98 14.93 -10.68
N GLU A 134 -4.38 15.94 -11.45
CA GLU A 134 -4.80 17.26 -10.93
C GLU A 134 -5.94 17.07 -9.92
N GLN A 135 -6.97 16.33 -10.32
CA GLN A 135 -8.10 16.05 -9.43
C GLN A 135 -7.68 15.23 -8.18
N THR A 136 -6.68 14.34 -8.32
CA THR A 136 -6.13 13.58 -7.20
C THR A 136 -5.48 14.49 -6.16
N LEU A 137 -4.67 15.46 -6.59
CA LEU A 137 -4.02 16.41 -5.69
C LEU A 137 -5.03 17.30 -4.98
N ASP A 138 -6.06 17.75 -5.71
CA ASP A 138 -7.14 18.58 -5.15
C ASP A 138 -7.95 17.79 -4.09
N ASP A 139 -8.38 16.59 -4.40
CA ASP A 139 -9.16 15.73 -3.48
C ASP A 139 -8.35 15.37 -2.23
N LEU A 140 -7.06 15.06 -2.40
CA LEU A 140 -6.14 14.70 -1.33
C LEU A 140 -5.58 15.91 -0.58
N LYS A 141 -5.83 17.14 -1.05
CA LYS A 141 -5.30 18.40 -0.47
C LYS A 141 -3.79 18.33 -0.21
N THR A 142 -3.04 17.98 -1.25
CA THR A 142 -1.58 17.85 -1.18
C THR A 142 -0.93 18.30 -2.48
N ASP A 143 0.30 18.79 -2.41
CA ASP A 143 1.07 19.25 -3.58
C ASP A 143 1.91 18.12 -4.21
N TYR A 144 2.04 16.97 -3.54
CA TYR A 144 2.85 15.86 -4.03
C TYR A 144 2.37 14.52 -3.46
N LEU A 145 2.79 13.44 -4.15
CA LEU A 145 2.56 12.06 -3.72
C LEU A 145 3.91 11.36 -3.49
N ASP A 146 3.98 10.45 -2.52
CA ASP A 146 5.17 9.64 -2.37
C ASP A 146 5.20 8.54 -3.42
N VAL A 147 4.08 7.85 -3.65
CA VAL A 147 3.98 6.81 -4.69
C VAL A 147 2.73 7.03 -5.54
N LEU A 148 2.92 7.02 -6.87
CA LEU A 148 1.81 6.96 -7.82
C LEU A 148 1.88 5.66 -8.63
N HIS A 149 0.87 4.81 -8.48
CA HIS A 149 0.80 3.53 -9.17
C HIS A 149 -0.03 3.59 -10.46
N PHE A 150 0.37 2.83 -11.47
CA PHE A 150 -0.53 2.36 -12.50
C PHE A 150 -1.48 1.32 -11.90
N HIS A 151 -2.76 1.64 -11.83
CA HIS A 151 -3.76 0.83 -11.12
C HIS A 151 -4.25 -0.34 -11.96
N GLY A 152 -4.12 -1.55 -11.42
CA GLY A 152 -4.78 -2.72 -11.96
C GLY A 152 -4.36 -3.08 -13.40
N VAL A 153 -3.06 -3.03 -13.72
CA VAL A 153 -2.55 -3.43 -15.03
C VAL A 153 -2.90 -4.89 -15.28
N ALA A 154 -3.67 -5.15 -16.35
CA ALA A 154 -4.35 -6.43 -16.56
C ALA A 154 -3.97 -7.14 -17.86
N SER A 155 -3.26 -6.49 -18.77
CA SER A 155 -2.83 -7.09 -20.03
C SER A 155 -1.57 -6.45 -20.62
N SER A 156 -0.94 -7.13 -21.60
CA SER A 156 0.20 -6.61 -22.37
C SER A 156 -0.18 -5.37 -23.18
N GLU A 157 -1.41 -5.32 -23.71
CA GLU A 157 -1.91 -4.16 -24.47
C GLU A 157 -2.03 -2.92 -23.59
N GLU A 158 -2.36 -3.07 -22.31
CA GLU A 158 -2.34 -1.95 -21.37
C GLU A 158 -0.90 -1.47 -21.10
N ILE A 159 0.05 -2.38 -21.02
CA ILE A 159 1.47 -2.05 -20.89
C ILE A 159 1.96 -1.29 -22.14
N ASP A 160 1.56 -1.73 -23.34
CA ASP A 160 1.88 -1.03 -24.59
C ASP A 160 1.34 0.40 -24.62
N LYS A 161 0.09 0.61 -24.18
CA LYS A 161 -0.52 1.94 -24.06
C LYS A 161 0.24 2.82 -23.06
N ILE A 162 0.60 2.27 -21.89
CA ILE A 162 1.38 3.00 -20.86
C ILE A 162 2.73 3.46 -21.42
N LEU A 163 3.38 2.63 -22.26
CA LEU A 163 4.70 2.86 -22.83
C LEU A 163 4.71 3.66 -24.13
N ALA A 164 3.54 3.89 -24.74
CA ALA A 164 3.42 4.67 -25.97
C ALA A 164 4.00 6.08 -25.80
N LYS A 165 4.31 6.75 -26.91
CA LYS A 165 4.86 8.12 -26.89
C LYS A 165 3.96 9.11 -26.15
N ASP A 166 2.66 8.96 -26.31
CA ASP A 166 1.57 9.68 -25.61
C ASP A 166 1.01 8.92 -24.40
N GLY A 167 1.71 7.87 -23.98
CA GLY A 167 1.33 7.03 -22.86
C GLY A 167 1.57 7.71 -21.50
N ALA A 168 0.86 7.22 -20.50
CA ALA A 168 0.88 7.81 -19.16
C ALA A 168 2.26 7.77 -18.49
N LEU A 169 3.17 6.83 -18.84
CA LEU A 169 4.53 6.79 -18.28
C LEU A 169 5.32 8.06 -18.62
N SER A 170 5.06 8.69 -19.77
CA SER A 170 5.74 9.91 -20.20
C SER A 170 5.53 11.06 -19.22
N VAL A 171 4.30 11.22 -18.72
CA VAL A 171 3.96 12.28 -17.74
C VAL A 171 4.34 11.87 -16.31
N TYR A 172 4.26 10.59 -15.92
CA TYR A 172 4.73 10.12 -14.62
C TYR A 172 6.23 10.41 -14.42
N ARG A 173 7.05 10.17 -15.43
CA ARG A 173 8.49 10.50 -15.39
C ARG A 173 8.73 12.01 -15.20
N LYS A 174 8.00 12.85 -15.93
CA LYS A 174 8.07 14.31 -15.77
C LYS A 174 7.65 14.75 -14.37
N TRP A 175 6.57 14.19 -13.84
CA TRP A 175 6.14 14.51 -12.47
C TRP A 175 7.15 14.05 -11.42
N LYS A 176 7.83 12.93 -11.67
CA LYS A 176 8.92 12.50 -10.79
C LYS A 176 10.13 13.43 -10.83
N GLU A 177 10.53 13.89 -12.01
CA GLU A 177 11.59 14.90 -12.18
C GLU A 177 11.22 16.24 -11.52
N GLN A 178 9.95 16.62 -11.56
CA GLN A 178 9.43 17.84 -10.93
C GLN A 178 9.19 17.70 -9.42
N GLY A 179 9.30 16.50 -8.84
CA GLY A 179 9.03 16.23 -7.43
C GLY A 179 7.53 16.18 -7.07
N LEU A 180 6.63 16.18 -8.06
CA LEU A 180 5.18 16.03 -7.83
C LEU A 180 4.81 14.61 -7.44
N ILE A 181 5.58 13.63 -7.89
CA ILE A 181 5.59 12.26 -7.35
C ILE A 181 7.03 11.86 -7.03
N ARG A 182 7.23 11.05 -6.00
CA ARG A 182 8.58 10.62 -5.60
C ARG A 182 8.93 9.24 -6.14
N ALA A 183 7.95 8.38 -6.36
CA ALA A 183 8.12 7.04 -6.92
C ALA A 183 6.98 6.64 -7.85
N ILE A 184 7.30 5.82 -8.85
CA ILE A 184 6.36 5.21 -9.78
C ILE A 184 6.13 3.76 -9.35
N GLY A 185 4.87 3.36 -9.21
CA GLY A 185 4.50 2.00 -8.87
C GLY A 185 3.62 1.34 -9.94
N VAL A 186 3.47 0.02 -9.80
CA VAL A 186 2.53 -0.79 -10.60
C VAL A 186 1.72 -1.69 -9.68
N THR A 187 0.42 -1.84 -9.97
CA THR A 187 -0.43 -2.82 -9.28
C THR A 187 -1.18 -3.69 -10.27
N GLY A 188 -1.52 -4.91 -9.87
CA GLY A 188 -2.36 -5.80 -10.67
C GLY A 188 -2.61 -7.14 -10.01
N HIS A 189 -3.44 -7.96 -10.67
CA HIS A 189 -3.94 -9.22 -10.12
C HIS A 189 -3.55 -10.46 -10.97
N ASP A 190 -2.79 -10.28 -12.05
CA ASP A 190 -2.18 -11.36 -12.85
C ASP A 190 -0.66 -11.31 -12.71
N SER A 191 -0.07 -12.36 -12.15
CA SER A 191 1.38 -12.38 -11.86
C SER A 191 2.25 -12.34 -13.11
N ARG A 192 1.79 -12.87 -14.24
CA ARG A 192 2.54 -12.85 -15.52
C ARG A 192 2.53 -11.45 -16.11
N VAL A 193 1.37 -10.79 -16.12
CA VAL A 193 1.23 -9.40 -16.60
C VAL A 193 2.08 -8.47 -15.73
N ILE A 194 2.04 -8.65 -14.41
CA ILE A 194 2.87 -7.84 -13.51
C ILE A 194 4.37 -8.13 -13.72
N ALA A 195 4.77 -9.38 -13.89
CA ALA A 195 6.16 -9.70 -14.19
C ALA A 195 6.65 -9.06 -15.51
N GLU A 196 5.78 -8.99 -16.54
CA GLU A 196 6.06 -8.26 -17.77
C GLU A 196 6.15 -6.75 -17.52
N ALA A 197 5.19 -6.18 -16.78
CA ALA A 197 5.18 -4.76 -16.44
C ALA A 197 6.46 -4.34 -15.71
N LEU A 198 6.95 -5.15 -14.76
CA LEU A 198 8.21 -4.86 -14.05
C LEU A 198 9.40 -4.75 -15.01
N ARG A 199 9.50 -5.64 -16.00
CA ARG A 199 10.61 -5.64 -16.96
C ARG A 199 10.55 -4.47 -17.94
N ARG A 200 9.35 -4.09 -18.37
CA ARG A 200 9.14 -3.10 -19.42
C ARG A 200 8.99 -1.67 -18.89
N ILE A 201 8.20 -1.45 -17.83
CA ILE A 201 7.98 -0.14 -17.20
C ILE A 201 9.16 0.24 -16.29
N ARG A 202 9.76 -0.74 -15.60
CA ARG A 202 10.82 -0.57 -14.60
C ARG A 202 10.40 0.39 -13.46
N PRO A 203 9.32 0.08 -12.73
CA PRO A 203 8.83 0.91 -11.65
C PRO A 203 9.76 0.88 -10.44
N ASP A 204 9.61 1.83 -9.52
CA ASP A 204 10.32 1.86 -8.24
C ASP A 204 9.76 0.85 -7.25
N CYS A 205 8.45 0.55 -7.35
CA CYS A 205 7.78 -0.42 -6.48
C CYS A 205 6.63 -1.15 -7.18
N VAL A 206 6.22 -2.26 -6.59
CA VAL A 206 5.08 -3.07 -7.03
C VAL A 206 4.20 -3.41 -5.83
N MET A 207 2.88 -3.31 -6.02
CA MET A 207 1.89 -3.79 -5.06
C MET A 207 1.06 -4.89 -5.70
N CYS A 208 1.10 -6.09 -5.12
CA CYS A 208 0.44 -7.25 -5.66
C CYS A 208 -0.15 -8.16 -4.57
N PRO A 209 -1.11 -9.04 -4.90
CA PRO A 209 -1.66 -9.98 -3.95
C PRO A 209 -0.59 -10.88 -3.32
N GLN A 210 -0.57 -10.92 -1.99
CA GLN A 210 0.34 -11.76 -1.20
C GLN A 210 -0.45 -12.39 -0.05
N ASN A 211 -1.06 -13.54 -0.30
CA ASN A 211 -1.81 -14.30 0.69
C ASN A 211 -1.58 -15.82 0.53
N PRO A 212 -1.88 -16.62 1.56
CA PRO A 212 -1.54 -18.06 1.55
C PRO A 212 -2.45 -18.92 0.67
N ALA A 213 -3.54 -18.41 0.14
CA ALA A 213 -4.48 -19.17 -0.66
C ALA A 213 -3.97 -19.48 -2.08
N HIS A 214 -2.79 -18.96 -2.48
CA HIS A 214 -2.33 -18.93 -3.88
C HIS A 214 -3.43 -18.49 -4.86
N ALA A 215 -4.38 -17.73 -4.34
CA ALA A 215 -5.59 -17.30 -5.03
C ALA A 215 -5.28 -16.17 -6.03
N ASN A 216 -4.16 -16.27 -6.66
CA ASN A 216 -3.76 -15.52 -7.85
C ASN A 216 -4.35 -16.15 -9.09
N VAL A 217 -5.12 -17.24 -8.88
CA VAL A 217 -5.74 -17.98 -9.96
C VAL A 217 -7.03 -17.28 -10.34
N ARG A 218 -7.01 -16.44 -11.35
CA ARG A 218 -8.21 -16.15 -12.13
C ARG A 218 -8.80 -17.49 -12.56
N ARG A 219 -10.12 -17.66 -12.43
CA ARG A 219 -10.83 -18.81 -12.99
C ARG A 219 -10.34 -19.10 -14.41
N GLY A 220 -9.76 -20.27 -14.66
CA GLY A 220 -9.18 -20.65 -15.94
C GLY A 220 -7.66 -20.43 -16.10
N TYR A 221 -6.97 -19.74 -15.17
CA TYR A 221 -5.52 -19.56 -15.22
C TYR A 221 -4.84 -20.37 -14.12
N LYS A 222 -4.56 -21.64 -14.39
CA LYS A 222 -3.76 -22.49 -13.52
C LYS A 222 -2.29 -22.02 -13.53
N GLY A 223 -1.67 -21.92 -12.35
CA GLY A 223 -0.21 -21.74 -12.23
C GLY A 223 0.31 -20.31 -12.08
N LEU A 224 -0.55 -19.32 -11.82
CA LEU A 224 -0.09 -17.97 -11.47
C LEU A 224 0.37 -17.92 -10.00
N ASP A 225 1.55 -17.35 -9.76
CA ASP A 225 2.10 -17.23 -8.41
C ASP A 225 3.01 -16.00 -8.31
N PHE A 226 2.58 -14.98 -7.56
CA PHE A 226 3.36 -13.77 -7.36
C PHE A 226 4.68 -14.04 -6.61
N ALA A 227 4.71 -15.02 -5.72
CA ALA A 227 5.93 -15.39 -5.01
C ALA A 227 7.00 -15.95 -5.96
N ARG A 228 6.58 -16.65 -7.03
CA ARG A 228 7.46 -17.20 -8.06
C ARG A 228 7.75 -16.20 -9.19
N ASP A 229 6.69 -15.52 -9.68
CA ASP A 229 6.76 -14.78 -10.94
C ASP A 229 7.20 -13.33 -10.75
N VAL A 230 6.91 -12.71 -9.60
CA VAL A 230 7.11 -11.28 -9.33
C VAL A 230 8.14 -11.02 -8.25
N THR A 231 8.04 -11.70 -7.12
CA THR A 231 8.87 -11.41 -5.94
C THR A 231 10.37 -11.50 -6.21
N PRO A 232 10.91 -12.55 -6.87
CA PRO A 232 12.36 -12.65 -7.10
C PRO A 232 12.88 -11.49 -7.94
N TYR A 233 12.21 -11.16 -9.04
CA TYR A 233 12.62 -10.06 -9.91
C TYR A 233 12.55 -8.70 -9.19
N ALA A 234 11.51 -8.45 -8.42
CA ALA A 234 11.38 -7.21 -7.67
C ALA A 234 12.51 -7.03 -6.64
N LEU A 235 12.87 -8.08 -5.92
CA LEU A 235 13.95 -8.06 -4.93
C LEU A 235 15.33 -7.90 -5.59
N GLU A 236 15.61 -8.64 -6.65
CA GLU A 236 16.87 -8.56 -7.42
C GLU A 236 17.14 -7.15 -7.95
N HIS A 237 16.06 -6.45 -8.38
CA HIS A 237 16.19 -5.10 -8.93
C HIS A 237 15.99 -3.99 -7.87
N GLY A 238 15.89 -4.36 -6.59
CA GLY A 238 15.72 -3.42 -5.49
C GLY A 238 14.41 -2.63 -5.53
N MET A 239 13.37 -3.20 -6.14
CA MET A 239 12.05 -2.59 -6.17
C MET A 239 11.36 -2.76 -4.81
N GLY A 240 10.58 -1.76 -4.38
CA GLY A 240 9.73 -1.89 -3.20
C GLY A 240 8.61 -2.90 -3.46
N LEU A 241 8.51 -3.94 -2.63
CA LEU A 241 7.44 -4.94 -2.73
C LEU A 241 6.40 -4.71 -1.64
N LEU A 242 5.16 -4.44 -2.04
CA LEU A 242 4.02 -4.20 -1.15
C LEU A 242 3.00 -5.34 -1.32
N ALA A 243 2.54 -5.89 -0.21
CA ALA A 243 1.48 -6.88 -0.21
C ALA A 243 0.10 -6.22 -0.18
N MET A 244 -0.80 -6.66 -1.03
CA MET A 244 -2.24 -6.37 -0.93
C MET A 244 -3.06 -7.66 -0.90
N LYS A 245 -4.38 -7.55 -0.70
CA LYS A 245 -5.31 -8.70 -0.64
C LYS A 245 -4.92 -9.76 0.40
N THR A 246 -4.24 -9.36 1.46
CA THR A 246 -3.75 -10.22 2.54
C THR A 246 -4.85 -11.13 3.09
N THR A 247 -6.06 -10.59 3.31
CA THR A 247 -7.24 -11.34 3.74
C THR A 247 -8.23 -11.63 2.60
N ALA A 248 -7.86 -11.32 1.33
CA ALA A 248 -8.78 -11.37 0.20
C ALA A 248 -10.10 -10.63 0.48
N GLN A 249 -10.03 -9.40 0.96
CA GLN A 249 -11.20 -8.60 1.35
C GLN A 249 -12.07 -9.32 2.42
N ASN A 250 -11.43 -9.95 3.39
CA ASN A 250 -12.00 -10.77 4.47
C ASN A 250 -12.55 -12.14 4.04
N GLN A 251 -12.53 -12.48 2.75
CA GLN A 251 -13.07 -13.76 2.27
C GLN A 251 -12.27 -14.99 2.73
N LEU A 252 -11.01 -14.83 3.12
CA LEU A 252 -10.19 -15.93 3.66
C LEU A 252 -10.36 -16.16 5.15
N ILE A 253 -10.92 -15.17 5.87
CA ILE A 253 -11.06 -15.29 7.33
C ILE A 253 -12.05 -16.40 7.68
N GLY A 254 -11.60 -17.33 8.51
CA GLY A 254 -12.37 -18.52 8.92
C GLY A 254 -12.31 -19.70 7.96
N LYS A 255 -11.93 -19.50 6.69
CA LYS A 255 -11.75 -20.61 5.74
C LYS A 255 -10.62 -21.52 6.17
N GLY A 256 -10.85 -22.85 6.11
CA GLY A 256 -9.88 -23.84 6.58
C GLY A 256 -9.45 -23.67 8.05
N GLY A 257 -10.23 -22.95 8.85
CA GLY A 257 -9.90 -22.63 10.25
C GLY A 257 -8.80 -21.59 10.40
N VAL A 258 -8.51 -20.79 9.35
CA VAL A 258 -7.45 -19.77 9.36
C VAL A 258 -8.03 -18.41 9.75
N GLY A 259 -7.52 -17.82 10.85
CA GLY A 259 -7.95 -16.51 11.35
C GLY A 259 -7.24 -15.32 10.69
N ALA A 260 -7.77 -14.11 10.95
CA ALA A 260 -7.20 -12.85 10.42
C ALA A 260 -5.74 -12.65 10.85
N GLU A 261 -5.39 -12.92 12.12
CA GLU A 261 -4.02 -12.82 12.63
C GLU A 261 -3.05 -13.67 11.81
N GLN A 262 -3.40 -14.93 11.54
CA GLN A 262 -2.56 -15.83 10.77
C GLN A 262 -2.33 -15.33 9.33
N LEU A 263 -3.36 -14.76 8.70
CA LEU A 263 -3.26 -14.18 7.36
C LEU A 263 -2.34 -12.95 7.33
N VAL A 264 -2.46 -12.08 8.32
CA VAL A 264 -1.60 -10.89 8.46
C VAL A 264 -0.16 -11.31 8.77
N ARG A 265 0.07 -12.21 9.75
CA ARG A 265 1.40 -12.76 10.05
C ARG A 265 2.03 -13.42 8.83
N TYR A 266 1.25 -14.17 8.05
CA TYR A 266 1.75 -14.78 6.82
C TYR A 266 2.32 -13.72 5.87
N ALA A 267 1.54 -12.67 5.54
CA ALA A 267 1.99 -11.62 4.65
C ALA A 267 3.21 -10.87 5.20
N LEU A 268 3.23 -10.57 6.50
CA LEU A 268 4.36 -9.88 7.15
C LEU A 268 5.61 -10.77 7.27
N THR A 269 5.48 -12.09 7.14
CA THR A 269 6.62 -13.03 7.08
C THR A 269 7.31 -13.04 5.71
N LEU A 270 6.58 -12.65 4.66
CA LEU A 270 7.15 -12.57 3.31
C LEU A 270 8.13 -11.39 3.19
N PRO A 271 9.01 -11.39 2.18
CA PRO A 271 10.00 -10.32 1.97
C PRO A 271 9.35 -9.06 1.37
N VAL A 272 8.26 -8.59 1.99
CA VAL A 272 7.55 -7.38 1.61
C VAL A 272 7.96 -6.22 2.52
N ALA A 273 7.98 -5.01 1.98
CA ALA A 273 8.20 -3.80 2.78
C ALA A 273 7.02 -3.54 3.72
N ALA A 274 5.79 -3.70 3.22
CA ALA A 274 4.58 -3.59 4.02
C ALA A 274 3.45 -4.47 3.49
N ALA A 275 2.53 -4.85 4.38
CA ALA A 275 1.21 -5.34 4.02
C ALA A 275 0.20 -4.19 4.12
N VAL A 276 -0.37 -3.79 2.99
CA VAL A 276 -1.41 -2.76 2.90
C VAL A 276 -2.76 -3.43 3.12
N ILE A 277 -3.36 -3.14 4.26
CA ILE A 277 -4.54 -3.83 4.74
C ILE A 277 -5.72 -2.87 4.85
N GLY A 278 -6.85 -3.23 4.25
CA GLY A 278 -8.10 -2.51 4.43
C GLY A 278 -8.69 -2.82 5.82
N MET A 279 -8.96 -1.79 6.59
CA MET A 279 -9.38 -1.88 7.98
C MET A 279 -10.80 -1.30 8.12
N PRO A 280 -11.82 -2.13 8.42
CA PRO A 280 -13.22 -1.66 8.46
C PRO A 280 -13.61 -1.02 9.80
N THR A 281 -12.87 -1.27 10.88
CA THR A 281 -13.18 -0.78 12.24
C THR A 281 -11.93 -0.37 12.99
N LEU A 282 -12.12 0.37 14.09
CA LEU A 282 -11.03 0.80 14.97
C LEU A 282 -10.29 -0.38 15.61
N GLU A 283 -11.02 -1.42 16.00
CA GLU A 283 -10.47 -2.64 16.62
C GLU A 283 -9.56 -3.37 15.62
N VAL A 284 -9.89 -3.36 14.33
CA VAL A 284 -9.04 -3.95 13.28
C VAL A 284 -7.77 -3.12 13.08
N VAL A 285 -7.83 -1.78 13.19
CA VAL A 285 -6.64 -0.92 13.17
C VAL A 285 -5.70 -1.28 14.32
N GLU A 286 -6.24 -1.38 15.54
CA GLU A 286 -5.46 -1.70 16.74
C GLU A 286 -4.91 -3.13 16.70
N SER A 287 -5.71 -4.10 16.28
CA SER A 287 -5.29 -5.50 16.15
C SER A 287 -4.14 -5.66 15.14
N ASN A 288 -4.25 -5.04 13.95
CA ASN A 288 -3.19 -5.13 12.94
C ASN A 288 -1.88 -4.46 13.43
N ALA A 289 -1.99 -3.34 14.13
CA ALA A 289 -0.82 -2.69 14.73
C ALA A 289 -0.20 -3.56 15.84
N LEU A 290 -1.01 -4.23 16.64
CA LEU A 290 -0.52 -5.17 17.67
C LEU A 290 0.19 -6.36 17.03
N ILE A 291 -0.39 -6.99 16.00
CA ILE A 291 0.24 -8.08 15.25
C ILE A 291 1.59 -7.65 14.68
N ALA A 292 1.68 -6.43 14.13
CA ALA A 292 2.94 -5.90 13.61
C ALA A 292 3.99 -5.72 14.71
N ARG A 293 3.61 -5.12 15.84
CA ARG A 293 4.51 -4.84 16.96
C ARG A 293 5.00 -6.08 17.69
N THR A 294 4.20 -7.15 17.69
CA THR A 294 4.51 -8.43 18.33
C THR A 294 4.87 -9.51 17.30
N LEU A 295 5.21 -9.11 16.08
CA LEU A 295 5.43 -10.04 14.97
C LEU A 295 6.45 -11.13 15.32
N LYS A 296 5.98 -12.36 15.29
CA LYS A 296 6.82 -13.56 15.24
C LYS A 296 6.68 -14.13 13.82
N PRO A 297 7.71 -14.03 12.98
CA PRO A 297 7.66 -14.58 11.63
C PRO A 297 7.28 -16.07 11.65
N MET A 298 6.50 -16.50 10.68
CA MET A 298 6.10 -17.89 10.55
C MET A 298 7.26 -18.75 10.04
N SER A 299 7.42 -19.92 10.59
CA SER A 299 8.28 -20.96 10.04
C SER A 299 7.77 -21.44 8.67
N ASP A 300 8.64 -22.10 7.91
CA ASP A 300 8.26 -22.70 6.62
C ASP A 300 7.15 -23.75 6.78
N THR A 301 7.18 -24.49 7.89
CA THR A 301 6.15 -25.49 8.22
C THR A 301 4.79 -24.84 8.46
N GLU A 302 4.73 -23.75 9.26
CA GLU A 302 3.50 -22.99 9.49
C GLU A 302 2.95 -22.42 8.17
N ARG A 303 3.82 -21.85 7.32
CA ARG A 303 3.39 -21.31 6.02
C ARG A 303 2.85 -22.39 5.08
N LYS A 304 3.49 -23.55 5.02
CA LYS A 304 3.02 -24.69 4.21
C LYS A 304 1.66 -25.20 4.70
N GLU A 305 1.48 -25.30 6.01
CA GLU A 305 0.21 -25.76 6.59
C GLU A 305 -0.95 -24.80 6.31
N ILE A 306 -0.76 -23.50 6.47
CA ILE A 306 -1.79 -22.51 6.14
C ILE A 306 -2.13 -22.56 4.64
N ARG A 307 -1.13 -22.68 3.76
CA ARG A 307 -1.36 -22.83 2.31
C ARG A 307 -2.21 -24.06 2.01
N ARG A 308 -1.89 -25.19 2.60
CA ARG A 308 -2.65 -26.44 2.42
C ARG A 308 -4.11 -26.27 2.83
N LYS A 309 -4.36 -25.75 4.05
CA LYS A 309 -5.72 -25.49 4.55
C LYS A 309 -6.54 -24.60 3.64
N LEU A 310 -5.94 -23.54 3.09
CA LEU A 310 -6.62 -22.58 2.23
C LEU A 310 -6.74 -23.05 0.78
N SER A 311 -5.77 -23.81 0.25
CA SER A 311 -5.86 -24.41 -1.08
C SER A 311 -7.14 -25.23 -1.23
N ASP A 312 -7.41 -26.07 -0.24
CA ASP A 312 -8.61 -26.93 -0.24
C ASP A 312 -9.90 -26.10 -0.10
N ALA A 313 -9.85 -25.04 0.73
CA ALA A 313 -11.01 -24.20 1.05
C ALA A 313 -11.41 -23.20 -0.05
N VAL A 314 -10.53 -22.94 -1.05
CA VAL A 314 -10.77 -21.99 -2.15
C VAL A 314 -10.51 -22.58 -3.53
N ALA A 315 -10.46 -23.91 -3.65
CA ALA A 315 -10.20 -24.63 -4.89
C ALA A 315 -11.22 -24.31 -6.01
N ASP A 316 -12.40 -23.83 -5.64
CA ASP A 316 -13.49 -23.46 -6.54
C ASP A 316 -13.32 -22.08 -7.22
N GLY A 317 -12.27 -21.33 -6.88
CA GLY A 317 -12.01 -20.01 -7.48
C GLY A 317 -13.03 -18.93 -7.10
N THR A 318 -13.62 -19.00 -5.91
CA THR A 318 -14.71 -18.10 -5.45
C THR A 318 -14.25 -16.75 -4.93
N LEU A 319 -12.95 -16.47 -4.87
CA LEU A 319 -12.48 -15.18 -4.37
C LEU A 319 -12.80 -14.03 -5.34
N LEU A 320 -13.47 -12.98 -4.86
CA LEU A 320 -13.97 -11.87 -5.67
C LEU A 320 -12.90 -11.24 -6.56
N TYR A 321 -11.71 -10.97 -6.03
CA TYR A 321 -10.66 -10.30 -6.80
C TYR A 321 -10.03 -11.18 -7.90
N THR A 322 -10.38 -12.46 -7.94
CA THR A 322 -9.99 -13.39 -9.01
C THR A 322 -11.06 -13.51 -10.11
N ALA A 323 -12.23 -12.92 -9.91
CA ALA A 323 -13.32 -12.99 -10.85
C ALA A 323 -12.97 -12.22 -12.16
N PRO A 324 -13.41 -12.72 -13.33
CA PRO A 324 -13.30 -11.98 -14.58
C PRO A 324 -13.95 -10.60 -14.46
N GLY A 325 -13.27 -9.55 -14.94
CA GLY A 325 -13.81 -8.18 -14.88
C GLY A 325 -13.72 -7.49 -13.52
N TYR A 326 -13.14 -8.14 -12.50
CA TYR A 326 -12.91 -7.48 -11.22
C TYR A 326 -12.08 -6.20 -11.38
N ARG A 327 -12.55 -5.13 -10.75
CA ARG A 327 -11.82 -3.86 -10.63
C ARG A 327 -11.77 -3.45 -9.16
N ASP A 328 -10.60 -3.01 -8.70
CA ASP A 328 -10.47 -2.48 -7.35
C ASP A 328 -11.32 -1.23 -7.16
N GLY A 329 -12.03 -1.14 -6.03
CA GLY A 329 -12.83 0.02 -5.65
C GLY A 329 -14.29 -0.02 -6.08
N THR A 330 -14.71 -0.97 -6.92
CA THR A 330 -16.10 -1.03 -7.42
C THR A 330 -17.09 -1.81 -6.53
N TRP A 331 -16.62 -2.35 -5.40
CA TRP A 331 -17.41 -3.24 -4.52
C TRP A 331 -17.47 -2.68 -3.09
N VAL A 332 -18.23 -1.61 -2.92
CA VAL A 332 -18.56 -1.05 -1.60
C VAL A 332 -20.06 -0.97 -1.40
#